data_239f9d949f9573376fc6ddb118fa0b93
#
_entry.id   239f9d949f9573376fc6ddb118fa0b93
#
_cell.length_a   1.000
_cell.length_b   1.000
_cell.length_c   1.000
_cell.angle_alpha   90.00
_cell.angle_beta   90.00
_cell.angle_gamma   90.00
#
_symmetry.space_group_name_H-M   'P 1'
#
loop_
_entity.id
_entity.type
_entity.pdbx_description
1 polymer ?
#
loop_
_entity_poly.entity_id
_entity_poly.type
_entity_poly.pdbx_seq_one_letter_code
_entity_poly.pdbx_strand_id
1 'polypeptide(L)'
;MSASITDTTASSLPARLARLRGTAVAAPLGARGIEQSARTARCVRRQAITLAGLPPARVAERVGARERDQQSPFAIASGNLFEHAMGMSGAHQLLALYRAAGRLQPEECRVVDIHALPPSLRRAETLRLIGQKLDKRTTAPHLILQPHLAVRIAGRDEAIRPDLLVASDADACYSVGDIKSFADLDGRTSAASIRGAVRQVAVGVLALRAAVTSLGATDPERLVSARAEVVLRRRGAGRPSLRVIEQVDEVDIIARHIARAPALLAAVEAALPLGATLDDPDVVMALPYRYDADCREACPLAEACRRQAAAAGDPIIVGATGRRTLAAAESSTRALALLDDADAHGTADEDELAARLRAAERMLGEALHG
;
A
#
# COMPACT_ATOMS: atom_id res chain seq x y z
N MET A 1 44.46 31.68 -11.17
CA MET A 1 43.91 30.84 -10.08
C MET A 1 42.69 30.17 -10.59
N SER A 2 42.85 28.94 -11.11
CA SER A 2 41.73 28.12 -11.60
C SER A 2 41.03 27.46 -10.41
N ALA A 3 39.77 27.84 -10.17
CA ALA A 3 38.92 27.13 -9.24
C ALA A 3 38.51 25.80 -9.87
N SER A 4 39.05 24.70 -9.32
CA SER A 4 38.60 23.36 -9.59
C SER A 4 37.12 23.24 -9.26
N ILE A 5 36.31 23.11 -10.28
CA ILE A 5 34.92 22.63 -10.15
C ILE A 5 35.03 21.17 -9.73
N THR A 6 34.89 20.90 -8.42
CA THR A 6 34.79 19.56 -7.88
C THR A 6 33.58 18.87 -8.47
N ASP A 7 33.89 17.89 -9.28
CA ASP A 7 33.01 16.91 -9.89
C ASP A 7 32.05 16.35 -8.79
N THR A 8 30.79 16.78 -8.83
CA THR A 8 29.75 16.24 -7.96
C THR A 8 29.37 14.89 -8.57
N THR A 9 30.17 13.86 -8.28
CA THR A 9 29.83 12.48 -8.59
C THR A 9 28.41 12.23 -8.10
N ALA A 10 27.51 12.02 -9.04
CA ALA A 10 26.08 11.79 -8.76
C ALA A 10 25.98 10.62 -7.79
N SER A 11 25.76 10.90 -6.51
CA SER A 11 25.70 9.86 -5.48
C SER A 11 24.57 8.88 -5.80
N SER A 12 24.82 7.59 -5.57
CA SER A 12 23.85 6.54 -5.87
C SER A 12 22.50 6.81 -5.18
N LEU A 13 21.41 6.33 -5.79
CA LEU A 13 20.06 6.47 -5.24
C LEU A 13 19.95 6.05 -3.76
N PRO A 14 20.53 4.91 -3.31
CA PRO A 14 20.56 4.55 -1.90
C PRO A 14 21.30 5.56 -1.01
N ALA A 15 22.41 6.14 -1.47
CA ALA A 15 23.15 7.13 -0.72
C ALA A 15 22.37 8.45 -0.57
N ARG A 16 21.66 8.88 -1.61
CA ARG A 16 20.75 10.04 -1.56
C ARG A 16 19.62 9.82 -0.54
N LEU A 17 19.00 8.65 -0.55
CA LEU A 17 17.95 8.28 0.42
C LEU A 17 18.47 8.20 1.85
N ALA A 18 19.71 7.72 2.05
CA ALA A 18 20.33 7.69 3.36
C ALA A 18 20.57 9.12 3.90
N ARG A 19 21.02 10.04 3.06
CA ARG A 19 21.15 11.46 3.46
C ARG A 19 19.82 12.08 3.86
N LEU A 20 18.76 11.88 3.07
CA LEU A 20 17.42 12.37 3.42
C LEU A 20 16.90 11.79 4.73
N ARG A 21 17.18 10.53 4.99
CA ARG A 21 16.75 9.86 6.23
C ARG A 21 17.45 10.41 7.47
N GLY A 22 18.65 10.95 7.34
CA GLY A 22 19.46 11.40 8.47
C GLY A 22 19.99 10.23 9.30
N THR A 23 19.89 10.33 10.62
CA THR A 23 20.43 9.34 11.58
C THR A 23 19.52 8.14 11.80
N ALA A 24 18.28 8.20 11.35
CA ALA A 24 17.30 7.13 11.56
C ALA A 24 17.68 5.84 10.81
N VAL A 25 17.37 4.70 11.43
CA VAL A 25 17.53 3.39 10.78
C VAL A 25 16.39 3.15 9.80
N ALA A 26 16.74 2.68 8.60
CA ALA A 26 15.73 2.35 7.60
C ALA A 26 14.85 1.18 8.07
N ALA A 27 13.55 1.36 8.07
CA ALA A 27 12.58 0.30 8.32
C ALA A 27 12.14 -0.36 6.99
N PRO A 28 11.85 -1.65 6.98
CA PRO A 28 11.27 -2.33 5.83
C PRO A 28 9.84 -1.83 5.58
N LEU A 29 9.49 -1.66 4.30
CA LEU A 29 8.14 -1.22 3.91
C LEU A 29 7.12 -2.37 3.96
N GLY A 30 7.52 -3.55 3.50
CA GLY A 30 6.62 -4.67 3.29
C GLY A 30 5.53 -4.40 2.24
N ALA A 31 4.71 -5.40 1.94
CA ALA A 31 3.65 -5.28 0.94
C ALA A 31 2.63 -4.18 1.29
N ARG A 32 2.22 -4.10 2.56
CA ARG A 32 1.27 -3.08 3.04
C ARG A 32 1.82 -1.66 2.93
N GLY A 33 3.09 -1.45 3.26
CA GLY A 33 3.71 -0.12 3.16
C GLY A 33 3.81 0.36 1.71
N ILE A 34 4.12 -0.54 0.78
CA ILE A 34 4.17 -0.27 -0.66
C ILE A 34 2.76 0.05 -1.19
N GLU A 35 1.77 -0.76 -0.83
CA GLU A 35 0.35 -0.52 -1.19
C GLU A 35 -0.12 0.86 -0.72
N GLN A 36 0.09 1.18 0.55
CA GLN A 36 -0.30 2.48 1.13
C GLN A 36 0.43 3.65 0.46
N SER A 37 1.71 3.48 0.12
CA SER A 37 2.48 4.46 -0.64
C SER A 37 1.90 4.67 -2.04
N ALA A 38 1.51 3.62 -2.73
CA ALA A 38 0.89 3.71 -4.05
C ALA A 38 -0.48 4.41 -4.01
N ARG A 39 -1.29 4.20 -2.98
CA ARG A 39 -2.56 4.93 -2.77
C ARG A 39 -2.34 6.43 -2.60
N THR A 40 -1.24 6.83 -2.01
CA THR A 40 -0.87 8.23 -1.74
C THR A 40 0.23 8.75 -2.68
N ALA A 41 0.36 8.18 -3.87
CA ALA A 41 1.46 8.40 -4.82
C ALA A 41 1.68 9.88 -5.23
N ARG A 42 0.65 10.72 -5.11
CA ARG A 42 0.71 12.15 -5.46
C ARG A 42 1.13 13.05 -4.29
N CYS A 43 1.34 12.52 -3.10
CA CYS A 43 1.71 13.27 -1.91
C CYS A 43 3.23 13.24 -1.71
N VAL A 44 3.93 14.35 -2.00
CA VAL A 44 5.40 14.45 -1.88
C VAL A 44 5.86 14.13 -0.47
N ARG A 45 5.20 14.66 0.56
CA ARG A 45 5.48 14.38 1.98
C ARG A 45 5.44 12.89 2.29
N ARG A 46 4.39 12.19 1.88
CA ARG A 46 4.26 10.74 2.12
C ARG A 46 5.34 9.96 1.37
N GLN A 47 5.62 10.34 0.12
CA GLN A 47 6.64 9.68 -0.69
C GLN A 47 8.05 9.89 -0.10
N ALA A 48 8.37 11.08 0.39
CA ALA A 48 9.64 11.37 1.05
C ALA A 48 9.90 10.41 2.22
N ILE A 49 8.93 10.28 3.12
CA ILE A 49 9.00 9.39 4.30
C ILE A 49 9.17 7.93 3.87
N THR A 50 8.37 7.48 2.89
CA THR A 50 8.38 6.10 2.41
C THR A 50 9.71 5.75 1.72
N LEU A 51 10.18 6.59 0.79
CA LEU A 51 11.43 6.35 0.06
C LEU A 51 12.65 6.39 0.99
N ALA A 52 12.67 7.31 1.95
CA ALA A 52 13.71 7.35 2.96
C ALA A 52 13.71 6.13 3.89
N GLY A 53 12.65 5.32 3.88
CA GLY A 53 12.50 4.17 4.77
C GLY A 53 12.20 4.54 6.21
N LEU A 54 11.62 5.72 6.44
CA LEU A 54 11.16 6.12 7.77
C LEU A 54 9.83 5.45 8.08
N PRO A 55 9.64 4.90 9.32
CA PRO A 55 8.35 4.37 9.73
C PRO A 55 7.31 5.50 9.80
N PRO A 56 6.25 5.49 8.98
CA PRO A 56 5.31 6.61 8.92
C PRO A 56 4.57 6.87 10.24
N ALA A 57 4.32 5.84 11.05
CA ALA A 57 3.73 5.97 12.37
C ALA A 57 4.64 6.76 13.33
N ARG A 58 5.95 6.46 13.33
CA ARG A 58 6.94 7.20 14.15
C ARG A 58 7.07 8.66 13.73
N VAL A 59 7.00 8.92 12.42
CA VAL A 59 6.99 10.31 11.93
C VAL A 59 5.71 11.01 12.38
N ALA A 60 4.55 10.35 12.30
CA ALA A 60 3.28 10.88 12.75
C ALA A 60 3.29 11.24 14.25
N GLU A 61 3.84 10.37 15.11
CA GLU A 61 4.03 10.66 16.53
C GLU A 61 4.84 11.94 16.75
N ARG A 62 5.96 12.10 16.03
CA ARG A 62 6.85 13.27 16.17
C ARG A 62 6.19 14.58 15.73
N VAL A 63 5.31 14.56 14.75
CA VAL A 63 4.53 15.73 14.31
C VAL A 63 3.23 15.93 15.13
N GLY A 64 3.08 15.21 16.23
CA GLY A 64 1.93 15.30 17.11
C GLY A 64 0.60 14.83 16.48
N ALA A 65 0.66 13.99 15.45
CA ALA A 65 -0.53 13.31 14.96
C ALA A 65 -0.95 12.27 16.01
N ARG A 66 -2.19 12.32 16.43
CA ARG A 66 -2.73 11.25 17.27
C ARG A 66 -2.67 9.95 16.48
N GLU A 67 -2.20 8.91 17.13
CA GLU A 67 -2.30 7.58 16.56
C GLU A 67 -3.79 7.30 16.31
N ARG A 68 -4.19 7.39 15.05
CA ARG A 68 -5.53 6.91 14.68
C ARG A 68 -5.54 5.43 15.00
N ASP A 69 -6.66 4.99 15.57
CA ASP A 69 -6.93 3.59 15.82
C ASP A 69 -6.30 2.71 14.76
N GLN A 70 -5.04 2.38 14.97
CA GLN A 70 -4.45 1.22 14.37
C GLN A 70 -5.43 0.10 14.72
N GLN A 71 -5.58 -0.86 13.84
CA GLN A 71 -6.45 -2.02 14.12
C GLN A 71 -6.35 -2.36 15.60
N SER A 72 -7.46 -2.38 16.31
CA SER A 72 -7.42 -2.62 17.75
C SER A 72 -6.55 -3.82 18.04
N PRO A 73 -5.81 -3.88 19.15
CA PRO A 73 -5.00 -5.04 19.53
C PRO A 73 -5.79 -6.36 19.42
N PHE A 74 -7.10 -6.29 19.71
CA PHE A 74 -8.01 -7.41 19.54
C PHE A 74 -8.19 -7.81 18.07
N ALA A 75 -8.31 -6.85 17.14
CA ALA A 75 -8.44 -7.14 15.71
C ALA A 75 -7.15 -7.75 15.16
N ILE A 76 -5.98 -7.27 15.60
CA ILE A 76 -4.67 -7.85 15.24
C ILE A 76 -4.55 -9.27 15.77
N ALA A 77 -4.85 -9.49 17.06
CA ALA A 77 -4.78 -10.82 17.68
C ALA A 77 -5.74 -11.81 17.00
N SER A 78 -6.97 -11.38 16.69
CA SER A 78 -7.96 -12.17 15.96
C SER A 78 -7.50 -12.50 14.53
N GLY A 79 -6.77 -11.56 13.88
CA GLY A 79 -6.16 -11.76 12.57
C GLY A 79 -5.09 -12.83 12.60
N ASN A 80 -4.13 -12.68 13.51
CA ASN A 80 -3.03 -13.64 13.68
C ASN A 80 -3.55 -15.04 14.06
N LEU A 81 -4.59 -15.11 14.90
CA LEU A 81 -5.19 -16.39 15.27
C LEU A 81 -5.85 -17.07 14.05
N PHE A 82 -6.56 -16.31 13.21
CA PHE A 82 -7.18 -16.86 12.00
C PHE A 82 -6.12 -17.35 11.00
N GLU A 83 -5.10 -16.56 10.75
CA GLU A 83 -3.98 -16.94 9.87
C GLU A 83 -3.25 -18.18 10.38
N HIS A 84 -2.95 -18.21 11.69
CA HIS A 84 -2.34 -19.37 12.33
C HIS A 84 -3.23 -20.62 12.19
N ALA A 85 -4.54 -20.50 12.42
CA ALA A 85 -5.49 -21.60 12.27
C ALA A 85 -5.53 -22.15 10.83
N MET A 86 -5.36 -21.29 9.82
CA MET A 86 -5.28 -21.72 8.42
C MET A 86 -4.02 -22.53 8.12
N GLY A 87 -2.89 -22.22 8.77
CA GLY A 87 -1.61 -22.94 8.62
C GLY A 87 -1.51 -24.21 9.43
N MET A 88 -2.32 -24.37 10.49
CA MET A 88 -2.24 -25.53 11.40
C MET A 88 -2.57 -26.86 10.71
N SER A 89 -2.09 -27.96 11.32
CA SER A 89 -2.40 -29.33 10.88
C SER A 89 -2.10 -29.58 9.40
N GLY A 90 -0.97 -29.02 8.89
CA GLY A 90 -0.61 -29.19 7.48
C GLY A 90 -1.51 -28.43 6.52
N ALA A 91 -2.12 -27.32 6.97
CA ALA A 91 -2.99 -26.45 6.18
C ALA A 91 -4.23 -27.15 5.61
N HIS A 92 -4.78 -28.15 6.30
CA HIS A 92 -5.94 -28.92 5.81
C HIS A 92 -7.14 -28.04 5.39
N GLN A 93 -7.40 -26.95 6.12
CA GLN A 93 -8.49 -26.05 5.80
C GLN A 93 -8.23 -25.30 4.48
N LEU A 94 -6.99 -24.85 4.26
CA LEU A 94 -6.59 -24.22 2.99
C LEU A 94 -6.67 -25.23 1.84
N LEU A 95 -6.12 -26.42 2.02
CA LEU A 95 -6.17 -27.46 1.00
C LEU A 95 -7.61 -27.81 0.62
N ALA A 96 -8.51 -28.00 1.60
CA ALA A 96 -9.93 -28.26 1.35
C ALA A 96 -10.60 -27.09 0.60
N LEU A 97 -10.26 -25.84 0.95
CA LEU A 97 -10.78 -24.66 0.30
C LEU A 97 -10.33 -24.56 -1.17
N TYR A 98 -9.04 -24.77 -1.43
CA TYR A 98 -8.47 -24.72 -2.79
C TYR A 98 -8.95 -25.88 -3.67
N ARG A 99 -9.15 -27.07 -3.10
CA ARG A 99 -9.79 -28.21 -3.83
C ARG A 99 -11.25 -27.92 -4.17
N ALA A 100 -12.02 -27.41 -3.21
CA ALA A 100 -13.41 -27.03 -3.45
C ALA A 100 -13.57 -25.95 -4.51
N ALA A 101 -12.56 -25.09 -4.67
CA ALA A 101 -12.50 -24.07 -5.72
C ALA A 101 -11.93 -24.60 -7.06
N GLY A 102 -11.59 -25.89 -7.16
CA GLY A 102 -11.00 -26.49 -8.36
C GLY A 102 -9.59 -25.98 -8.68
N ARG A 103 -8.88 -25.41 -7.68
CA ARG A 103 -7.54 -24.83 -7.84
C ARG A 103 -6.42 -25.84 -7.59
N LEU A 104 -6.69 -26.88 -6.85
CA LEU A 104 -5.78 -27.99 -6.57
C LEU A 104 -6.51 -29.31 -6.84
N GLN A 105 -5.90 -30.18 -7.67
CA GLN A 105 -6.48 -31.47 -8.05
C GLN A 105 -5.95 -32.65 -7.22
N PRO A 106 -4.64 -32.71 -6.85
CA PRO A 106 -4.07 -33.90 -6.25
C PRO A 106 -4.73 -34.28 -4.92
N GLU A 107 -4.95 -35.58 -4.71
CA GLU A 107 -5.38 -36.09 -3.41
C GLU A 107 -4.31 -35.87 -2.34
N GLU A 108 -3.04 -36.08 -2.69
CA GLU A 108 -1.90 -35.79 -1.86
C GLU A 108 -1.27 -34.46 -2.21
N CYS A 109 -1.45 -33.46 -1.34
CA CYS A 109 -0.85 -32.16 -1.49
C CYS A 109 0.32 -31.98 -0.54
N ARG A 110 1.47 -31.60 -1.06
CA ARG A 110 2.64 -31.22 -0.28
C ARG A 110 2.56 -29.77 0.14
N VAL A 111 2.65 -29.51 1.45
CA VAL A 111 2.70 -28.17 2.04
C VAL A 111 4.07 -27.97 2.69
N VAL A 112 4.64 -26.79 2.52
CA VAL A 112 5.88 -26.36 3.19
C VAL A 112 5.63 -25.05 3.90
N ASP A 113 5.91 -25.01 5.19
CA ASP A 113 5.87 -23.80 6.01
C ASP A 113 7.28 -23.22 6.15
N ILE A 114 7.52 -22.11 5.49
CA ILE A 114 8.81 -21.39 5.51
C ILE A 114 9.05 -20.74 6.88
N HIS A 115 7.99 -20.38 7.61
CA HIS A 115 8.14 -19.77 8.94
C HIS A 115 8.81 -20.71 9.96
N ALA A 116 8.66 -22.01 9.79
CA ALA A 116 9.32 -23.02 10.64
C ALA A 116 10.86 -23.03 10.52
N LEU A 117 11.41 -22.41 9.45
CA LEU A 117 12.86 -22.34 9.22
C LEU A 117 13.50 -21.14 9.94
N PRO A 118 14.81 -21.22 10.26
CA PRO A 118 15.58 -20.08 10.70
C PRO A 118 15.47 -18.90 9.71
N PRO A 119 15.33 -17.64 10.17
CA PRO A 119 15.12 -16.47 9.31
C PRO A 119 16.16 -16.33 8.18
N SER A 120 17.41 -16.70 8.43
CA SER A 120 18.51 -16.63 7.46
C SER A 120 18.34 -17.60 6.26
N LEU A 121 17.58 -18.68 6.43
CA LEU A 121 17.39 -19.71 5.40
C LEU A 121 16.10 -19.51 4.59
N ARG A 122 15.15 -18.72 5.10
CA ARG A 122 13.79 -18.62 4.52
C ARG A 122 13.77 -18.20 3.06
N ARG A 123 14.54 -17.15 2.70
CA ARG A 123 14.59 -16.67 1.32
C ARG A 123 15.21 -17.70 0.38
N ALA A 124 16.34 -18.28 0.75
CA ALA A 124 17.01 -19.29 -0.06
C ALA A 124 16.11 -20.49 -0.30
N GLU A 125 15.44 -20.97 0.73
CA GLU A 125 14.51 -22.09 0.62
C GLU A 125 13.29 -21.75 -0.24
N THR A 126 12.71 -20.55 -0.08
CA THR A 126 11.62 -20.08 -0.96
C THR A 126 12.04 -20.12 -2.44
N LEU A 127 13.21 -19.58 -2.77
CA LEU A 127 13.73 -19.59 -4.15
C LEU A 127 13.97 -21.01 -4.66
N ARG A 128 14.53 -21.90 -3.82
CA ARG A 128 14.75 -23.30 -4.15
C ARG A 128 13.44 -24.03 -4.50
N LEU A 129 12.38 -23.80 -3.72
CA LEU A 129 11.06 -24.42 -3.96
C LEU A 129 10.40 -23.86 -5.24
N ILE A 130 10.54 -22.54 -5.51
CA ILE A 130 10.08 -21.94 -6.76
C ILE A 130 10.84 -22.57 -7.94
N GLY A 131 12.17 -22.72 -7.85
CA GLY A 131 12.98 -23.37 -8.87
C GLY A 131 12.51 -24.79 -9.16
N GLN A 132 12.18 -25.59 -8.13
CA GLN A 132 11.62 -26.94 -8.32
C GLN A 132 10.32 -26.92 -9.14
N LYS A 133 9.44 -25.95 -8.94
CA LYS A 133 8.20 -25.81 -9.72
C LYS A 133 8.47 -25.44 -11.15
N LEU A 134 9.40 -24.51 -11.39
CA LEU A 134 9.82 -24.11 -12.75
C LEU A 134 10.44 -25.28 -13.53
N ASP A 135 11.23 -26.11 -12.85
CA ASP A 135 11.82 -27.35 -13.39
C ASP A 135 10.79 -28.48 -13.56
N LYS A 136 9.51 -28.25 -13.24
CA LYS A 136 8.43 -29.26 -13.27
C LYS A 136 8.72 -30.51 -12.45
N ARG A 137 9.45 -30.37 -11.34
CA ARG A 137 9.75 -31.51 -10.46
C ARG A 137 8.50 -31.95 -9.70
N THR A 138 8.25 -33.24 -9.64
CA THR A 138 7.14 -33.84 -8.87
C THR A 138 7.26 -33.58 -7.37
N THR A 139 8.47 -33.22 -6.89
CA THR A 139 8.71 -32.86 -5.49
C THR A 139 8.37 -31.42 -5.16
N ALA A 140 7.99 -30.57 -6.12
CA ALA A 140 7.59 -29.21 -5.84
C ALA A 140 6.34 -29.19 -4.95
N PRO A 141 6.29 -28.34 -3.88
CA PRO A 141 5.13 -28.26 -3.01
C PRO A 141 3.94 -27.62 -3.74
N HIS A 142 2.73 -27.98 -3.33
CA HIS A 142 1.49 -27.40 -3.83
C HIS A 142 1.13 -26.10 -3.09
N LEU A 143 1.53 -25.99 -1.80
CA LEU A 143 1.41 -24.79 -1.00
C LEU A 143 2.73 -24.47 -0.32
N ILE A 144 3.12 -23.20 -0.38
CA ILE A 144 4.21 -22.63 0.41
C ILE A 144 3.61 -21.57 1.32
N LEU A 145 3.65 -21.78 2.63
CA LEU A 145 3.17 -20.83 3.63
C LEU A 145 4.29 -19.89 4.01
N GLN A 146 3.94 -18.61 4.21
CA GLN A 146 4.84 -17.53 4.64
C GLN A 146 6.14 -17.45 3.80
N PRO A 147 6.07 -17.48 2.45
CA PRO A 147 7.25 -17.38 1.61
C PRO A 147 7.98 -16.06 1.78
N HIS A 148 9.31 -16.07 1.63
CA HIS A 148 10.14 -14.88 1.69
C HIS A 148 10.62 -14.49 0.30
N LEU A 149 10.05 -13.42 -0.24
CA LEU A 149 10.38 -12.82 -1.52
C LEU A 149 11.02 -11.44 -1.33
N ALA A 150 11.43 -10.81 -2.40
CA ALA A 150 11.89 -9.43 -2.40
C ALA A 150 11.48 -8.70 -3.67
N VAL A 151 11.25 -7.41 -3.55
CA VAL A 151 11.09 -6.48 -4.67
C VAL A 151 12.08 -5.33 -4.53
N ARG A 152 12.66 -4.88 -5.64
CA ARG A 152 13.64 -3.80 -5.61
C ARG A 152 12.95 -2.44 -5.75
N ILE A 153 13.13 -1.58 -4.74
CA ILE A 153 12.55 -0.22 -4.72
C ILE A 153 13.67 0.77 -4.41
N ALA A 154 13.84 1.76 -5.27
CA ALA A 154 14.84 2.82 -5.09
C ALA A 154 16.25 2.27 -4.77
N GLY A 155 16.62 1.16 -5.40
CA GLY A 155 17.93 0.52 -5.23
C GLY A 155 18.07 -0.37 -3.99
N ARG A 156 17.03 -0.52 -3.16
CA ARG A 156 17.00 -1.42 -2.00
C ARG A 156 16.11 -2.63 -2.28
N ASP A 157 16.50 -3.78 -1.75
CA ASP A 157 15.66 -4.97 -1.73
C ASP A 157 14.71 -4.88 -0.53
N GLU A 158 13.41 -4.74 -0.81
CA GLU A 158 12.38 -4.77 0.20
C GLU A 158 11.83 -6.19 0.36
N ALA A 159 11.86 -6.69 1.60
CA ALA A 159 11.34 -8.02 1.90
C ALA A 159 9.81 -8.05 1.80
N ILE A 160 9.30 -8.98 1.01
CA ILE A 160 7.87 -9.22 0.80
C ILE A 160 7.54 -10.62 1.30
N ARG A 161 6.52 -10.72 2.14
CA ARG A 161 6.07 -11.97 2.75
C ARG A 161 4.58 -12.13 2.46
N PRO A 162 4.21 -12.71 1.32
CA PRO A 162 2.83 -13.15 1.11
C PRO A 162 2.46 -14.22 2.13
N ASP A 163 1.19 -14.38 2.43
CA ASP A 163 0.77 -15.43 3.35
C ASP A 163 0.97 -16.81 2.74
N LEU A 164 0.77 -16.93 1.41
CA LEU A 164 0.95 -18.19 0.71
C LEU A 164 1.30 -18.04 -0.78
N LEU A 165 1.95 -19.07 -1.32
CA LEU A 165 2.03 -19.34 -2.75
C LEU A 165 1.30 -20.66 -3.03
N VAL A 166 0.49 -20.69 -4.11
CA VAL A 166 -0.34 -21.83 -4.49
C VAL A 166 0.06 -22.31 -5.88
N ALA A 167 0.44 -23.59 -6.01
CA ALA A 167 0.71 -24.23 -7.28
C ALA A 167 -0.59 -24.76 -7.88
N SER A 168 -1.27 -23.94 -8.65
CA SER A 168 -2.43 -24.41 -9.44
C SER A 168 -1.96 -25.12 -10.70
N ASP A 169 -2.71 -26.15 -11.13
CA ASP A 169 -2.42 -26.87 -12.37
C ASP A 169 -2.57 -25.98 -13.62
N ALA A 170 -3.37 -24.91 -13.49
CA ALA A 170 -3.54 -23.93 -14.56
C ALA A 170 -2.39 -22.93 -14.67
N ASP A 171 -1.50 -22.86 -13.67
CA ASP A 171 -0.41 -21.88 -13.62
C ASP A 171 0.94 -22.54 -13.84
N ALA A 172 1.78 -21.93 -14.66
CA ALA A 172 3.13 -22.44 -14.95
C ALA A 172 4.07 -22.36 -13.73
N CYS A 173 3.75 -21.47 -12.76
CA CYS A 173 4.46 -21.31 -11.50
C CYS A 173 3.46 -21.31 -10.35
N TYR A 174 3.67 -20.47 -9.35
CA TYR A 174 2.73 -20.26 -8.24
C TYR A 174 1.87 -19.00 -8.49
N SER A 175 0.64 -19.03 -8.00
CA SER A 175 -0.13 -17.81 -7.73
C SER A 175 0.14 -17.30 -6.31
N VAL A 176 -0.17 -16.03 -6.07
CA VAL A 176 0.02 -15.38 -4.76
C VAL A 176 -1.30 -15.28 -4.04
N GLY A 177 -1.33 -15.73 -2.78
CA GLY A 177 -2.50 -15.62 -1.92
C GLY A 177 -2.23 -14.81 -0.66
N ASP A 178 -3.34 -14.29 -0.11
CA ASP A 178 -3.37 -13.45 1.08
C ASP A 178 -4.52 -13.89 1.99
N ILE A 179 -4.28 -13.98 3.30
CA ILE A 179 -5.26 -14.43 4.30
C ILE A 179 -5.73 -13.24 5.11
N LYS A 180 -7.02 -12.94 5.08
CA LYS A 180 -7.60 -11.77 5.75
C LYS A 180 -8.67 -12.17 6.76
N SER A 181 -8.52 -11.63 7.97
CA SER A 181 -9.45 -11.88 9.07
C SER A 181 -10.73 -11.03 9.04
N PHE A 182 -10.83 -10.04 8.15
CA PHE A 182 -12.10 -9.31 8.02
C PHE A 182 -13.18 -10.24 7.44
N ALA A 183 -14.40 -10.07 7.98
CA ALA A 183 -15.48 -10.99 7.70
C ALA A 183 -16.00 -10.86 6.26
N ASP A 184 -16.17 -12.02 5.61
CA ASP A 184 -17.03 -12.13 4.42
C ASP A 184 -18.47 -12.37 4.89
N LEU A 185 -19.33 -11.37 4.69
CA LEU A 185 -20.75 -11.41 5.04
C LEU A 185 -21.54 -11.83 3.79
N ASP A 186 -21.69 -13.13 3.56
CA ASP A 186 -22.45 -13.69 2.43
C ASP A 186 -22.07 -13.08 1.07
N GLY A 187 -20.75 -12.98 0.82
CA GLY A 187 -20.23 -12.35 -0.37
C GLY A 187 -20.13 -10.81 -0.30
N ARG A 188 -20.52 -10.18 0.79
CA ARG A 188 -20.51 -8.72 1.00
C ARG A 188 -19.34 -8.30 1.90
N THR A 189 -18.16 -8.24 1.34
CA THR A 189 -17.02 -7.63 2.00
C THR A 189 -16.85 -6.19 1.51
N SER A 190 -16.38 -5.28 2.38
CA SER A 190 -16.06 -3.91 1.98
C SER A 190 -15.16 -3.89 0.73
N ALA A 191 -15.61 -3.20 -0.31
CA ALA A 191 -14.84 -3.06 -1.55
C ALA A 191 -13.45 -2.43 -1.30
N ALA A 192 -13.35 -1.51 -0.35
CA ALA A 192 -12.08 -0.90 0.04
C ALA A 192 -11.12 -1.92 0.69
N SER A 193 -11.64 -2.78 1.60
CA SER A 193 -10.85 -3.84 2.24
C SER A 193 -10.34 -4.87 1.22
N ILE A 194 -11.21 -5.30 0.30
CA ILE A 194 -10.82 -6.22 -0.79
C ILE A 194 -9.76 -5.57 -1.68
N ARG A 195 -9.95 -4.31 -2.09
CA ARG A 195 -8.98 -3.61 -2.93
C ARG A 195 -7.62 -3.48 -2.24
N GLY A 196 -7.59 -3.20 -0.93
CA GLY A 196 -6.36 -3.17 -0.15
C GLY A 196 -5.65 -4.53 -0.15
N ALA A 197 -6.37 -5.65 0.05
CA ALA A 197 -5.82 -7.00 -0.01
C ALA A 197 -5.29 -7.33 -1.42
N VAL A 198 -6.09 -7.06 -2.46
CA VAL A 198 -5.69 -7.26 -3.86
C VAL A 198 -4.39 -6.52 -4.20
N ARG A 199 -4.22 -5.27 -3.76
CA ARG A 199 -2.99 -4.51 -3.96
C ARG A 199 -1.79 -5.07 -3.19
N GLN A 200 -2.00 -5.62 -1.99
CA GLN A 200 -0.93 -6.32 -1.27
C GLN A 200 -0.49 -7.57 -2.03
N VAL A 201 -1.44 -8.33 -2.58
CA VAL A 201 -1.14 -9.47 -3.46
C VAL A 201 -0.41 -9.00 -4.73
N ALA A 202 -0.78 -7.87 -5.33
CA ALA A 202 -0.07 -7.31 -6.48
C ALA A 202 1.41 -7.04 -6.19
N VAL A 203 1.75 -6.54 -4.99
CA VAL A 203 3.15 -6.45 -4.55
C VAL A 203 3.81 -7.82 -4.48
N GLY A 204 3.10 -8.83 -3.98
CA GLY A 204 3.56 -10.22 -3.92
C GLY A 204 3.81 -10.81 -5.32
N VAL A 205 2.92 -10.52 -6.29
CA VAL A 205 3.09 -10.92 -7.71
C VAL A 205 4.36 -10.33 -8.30
N LEU A 206 4.63 -9.04 -8.08
CA LEU A 206 5.85 -8.40 -8.56
C LEU A 206 7.10 -9.00 -7.91
N ALA A 207 7.04 -9.30 -6.62
CA ALA A 207 8.15 -9.95 -5.92
C ALA A 207 8.38 -11.40 -6.41
N LEU A 208 7.31 -12.14 -6.73
CA LEU A 208 7.40 -13.48 -7.31
C LEU A 208 7.94 -13.42 -8.75
N ARG A 209 7.52 -12.45 -9.57
CA ARG A 209 8.10 -12.21 -10.91
C ARG A 209 9.59 -11.90 -10.83
N ALA A 210 10.02 -11.07 -9.86
CA ALA A 210 11.44 -10.82 -9.63
C ALA A 210 12.20 -12.09 -9.20
N ALA A 211 11.59 -12.94 -8.38
CA ALA A 211 12.16 -14.22 -7.96
C ALA A 211 12.37 -15.17 -9.15
N VAL A 212 11.36 -15.39 -9.98
CA VAL A 212 11.48 -16.27 -11.16
C VAL A 212 12.46 -15.72 -12.18
N THR A 213 12.54 -14.38 -12.35
CA THR A 213 13.57 -13.74 -13.18
C THR A 213 14.98 -14.02 -12.63
N SER A 214 15.18 -13.96 -11.32
CA SER A 214 16.48 -14.27 -10.69
C SER A 214 16.89 -15.76 -10.85
N LEU A 215 15.93 -16.63 -11.11
CA LEU A 215 16.12 -18.04 -11.42
C LEU A 215 16.28 -18.31 -12.93
N GLY A 216 16.41 -17.28 -13.76
CA GLY A 216 16.69 -17.40 -15.20
C GLY A 216 15.45 -17.35 -16.09
N ALA A 217 14.27 -17.10 -15.57
CA ALA A 217 13.07 -16.98 -16.40
C ALA A 217 13.11 -15.72 -17.27
N THR A 218 12.84 -15.87 -18.57
CA THR A 218 12.86 -14.78 -19.56
C THR A 218 11.50 -14.10 -19.72
N ASP A 219 10.41 -14.78 -19.35
CA ASP A 219 9.04 -14.26 -19.44
C ASP A 219 8.31 -14.46 -18.09
N PRO A 220 8.62 -13.65 -17.06
CA PRO A 220 8.05 -13.79 -15.73
C PRO A 220 6.54 -13.49 -15.71
N GLU A 221 6.03 -12.67 -16.63
CA GLU A 221 4.62 -12.30 -16.70
C GLU A 221 3.74 -13.47 -17.13
N ARG A 222 4.25 -14.28 -18.07
CA ARG A 222 3.58 -15.50 -18.52
C ARG A 222 3.62 -16.61 -17.47
N LEU A 223 4.69 -16.67 -16.66
CA LEU A 223 4.88 -17.70 -15.65
C LEU A 223 4.11 -17.43 -14.37
N VAL A 224 3.93 -16.15 -14.01
CA VAL A 224 3.29 -15.73 -12.76
C VAL A 224 1.99 -15.00 -13.05
N SER A 225 0.89 -15.63 -12.68
CA SER A 225 -0.46 -15.08 -12.85
C SER A 225 -0.63 -13.75 -12.11
N ALA A 226 -1.34 -12.81 -12.76
CA ALA A 226 -1.77 -11.56 -12.13
C ALA A 226 -3.06 -11.70 -11.31
N ARG A 227 -3.48 -12.92 -10.96
CA ARG A 227 -4.64 -13.16 -10.10
C ARG A 227 -4.30 -13.00 -8.63
N ALA A 228 -5.20 -12.37 -7.88
CA ALA A 228 -5.17 -12.36 -6.42
C ALA A 228 -6.04 -13.49 -5.87
N GLU A 229 -5.50 -14.26 -4.94
CA GLU A 229 -6.22 -15.28 -4.22
C GLU A 229 -6.38 -14.84 -2.76
N VAL A 230 -7.58 -14.38 -2.38
CA VAL A 230 -7.84 -13.83 -1.06
C VAL A 230 -8.70 -14.79 -0.26
N VAL A 231 -8.12 -15.33 0.82
CA VAL A 231 -8.80 -16.20 1.78
C VAL A 231 -9.43 -15.33 2.86
N LEU A 232 -10.73 -15.42 3.02
CA LEU A 232 -11.53 -14.59 3.93
C LEU A 232 -12.17 -15.43 5.04
N ARG A 233 -12.27 -14.85 6.23
CA ARG A 233 -13.01 -15.44 7.33
C ARG A 233 -14.51 -15.24 7.12
N ARG A 234 -15.30 -16.31 7.11
CA ARG A 234 -16.75 -16.18 7.19
C ARG A 234 -17.21 -15.81 8.60
N ARG A 235 -18.30 -15.10 8.70
CA ARG A 235 -18.90 -14.75 10.00
C ARG A 235 -19.40 -16.01 10.70
N GLY A 236 -19.16 -16.12 12.00
CA GLY A 236 -19.51 -17.29 12.81
C GLY A 236 -18.51 -18.44 12.64
N ALA A 237 -18.96 -19.67 12.87
CA ALA A 237 -18.16 -20.90 12.75
C ALA A 237 -18.09 -21.44 11.30
N GLY A 238 -18.39 -20.61 10.30
CA GLY A 238 -18.41 -21.02 8.90
C GLY A 238 -17.00 -21.31 8.35
N ARG A 239 -16.95 -22.17 7.33
CA ARG A 239 -15.69 -22.43 6.61
C ARG A 239 -15.19 -21.15 5.94
N PRO A 240 -13.86 -20.95 5.81
CA PRO A 240 -13.31 -19.80 5.10
C PRO A 240 -13.81 -19.78 3.65
N SER A 241 -13.81 -18.60 3.02
CA SER A 241 -14.12 -18.44 1.60
C SER A 241 -12.87 -18.02 0.84
N LEU A 242 -12.77 -18.43 -0.43
CA LEU A 242 -11.73 -18.02 -1.36
C LEU A 242 -12.34 -17.11 -2.41
N ARG A 243 -11.69 -15.96 -2.62
CA ARG A 243 -11.97 -15.08 -3.76
C ARG A 243 -10.77 -15.06 -4.69
N VAL A 244 -11.02 -15.35 -5.94
CA VAL A 244 -10.05 -15.23 -7.03
C VAL A 244 -10.42 -14.02 -7.86
N ILE A 245 -9.52 -13.05 -7.96
CA ILE A 245 -9.76 -11.73 -8.54
C ILE A 245 -8.69 -11.46 -9.58
N GLU A 246 -9.08 -11.15 -10.81
CA GLU A 246 -8.15 -10.63 -11.81
C GLU A 246 -7.68 -9.23 -11.43
N GLN A 247 -6.35 -9.00 -11.43
CA GLN A 247 -5.75 -7.78 -10.91
C GLN A 247 -4.63 -7.21 -11.78
N VAL A 248 -4.68 -7.42 -13.08
CA VAL A 248 -3.66 -6.91 -14.01
C VAL A 248 -3.44 -5.42 -13.81
N ASP A 249 -4.51 -4.63 -13.74
CA ASP A 249 -4.43 -3.19 -13.54
C ASP A 249 -3.76 -2.81 -12.22
N GLU A 250 -4.04 -3.53 -11.13
CA GLU A 250 -3.43 -3.23 -9.83
C GLU A 250 -1.94 -3.61 -9.79
N VAL A 251 -1.54 -4.69 -10.45
CA VAL A 251 -0.11 -5.04 -10.63
C VAL A 251 0.60 -3.93 -11.39
N ASP A 252 0.01 -3.44 -12.48
CA ASP A 252 0.57 -2.34 -13.28
C ASP A 252 0.63 -1.02 -12.52
N ILE A 253 -0.37 -0.71 -11.71
CA ILE A 253 -0.37 0.48 -10.85
C ILE A 253 0.80 0.43 -9.87
N ILE A 254 1.01 -0.71 -9.19
CA ILE A 254 2.11 -0.89 -8.25
C ILE A 254 3.46 -0.87 -8.98
N ALA A 255 3.59 -1.54 -10.12
CA ALA A 255 4.82 -1.55 -10.91
C ALA A 255 5.23 -0.14 -11.35
N ARG A 256 4.28 0.63 -11.90
CA ARG A 256 4.50 2.04 -12.26
C ARG A 256 4.87 2.91 -11.05
N HIS A 257 4.24 2.67 -9.90
CA HIS A 257 4.58 3.39 -8.67
C HIS A 257 6.03 3.12 -8.25
N ILE A 258 6.46 1.87 -8.24
CA ILE A 258 7.84 1.47 -7.91
C ILE A 258 8.83 2.07 -8.91
N ALA A 259 8.54 2.02 -10.20
CA ALA A 259 9.40 2.56 -11.25
C ALA A 259 9.59 4.09 -11.16
N ARG A 260 8.64 4.82 -10.56
CA ARG A 260 8.70 6.28 -10.37
C ARG A 260 9.59 6.72 -9.20
N ALA A 261 10.13 5.82 -8.39
CA ALA A 261 10.91 6.16 -7.21
C ALA A 261 12.06 7.17 -7.47
N PRO A 262 12.84 7.10 -8.57
CA PRO A 262 13.87 8.11 -8.84
C PRO A 262 13.31 9.50 -9.10
N ALA A 263 12.20 9.61 -9.85
CA ALA A 263 11.54 10.90 -10.11
C ALA A 263 10.89 11.48 -8.85
N LEU A 264 10.30 10.63 -8.02
CA LEU A 264 9.75 11.03 -6.72
C LEU A 264 10.85 11.54 -5.78
N LEU A 265 12.02 10.89 -5.77
CA LEU A 265 13.17 11.37 -4.98
C LEU A 265 13.64 12.75 -5.47
N ALA A 266 13.75 12.96 -6.77
CA ALA A 266 14.11 14.27 -7.32
C ALA A 266 13.10 15.36 -6.92
N ALA A 267 11.80 15.06 -6.95
CA ALA A 267 10.77 16.00 -6.49
C ALA A 267 10.86 16.30 -4.98
N VAL A 268 11.21 15.32 -4.16
CA VAL A 268 11.45 15.50 -2.72
C VAL A 268 12.66 16.39 -2.48
N GLU A 269 13.79 16.11 -3.14
CA GLU A 269 15.02 16.90 -2.99
C GLU A 269 14.83 18.34 -3.44
N ALA A 270 14.08 18.59 -4.52
CA ALA A 270 13.75 19.93 -4.99
C ALA A 270 12.85 20.71 -4.02
N ALA A 271 12.06 20.02 -3.19
CA ALA A 271 11.18 20.65 -2.22
C ALA A 271 11.84 20.87 -0.84
N LEU A 272 13.05 20.37 -0.63
CA LEU A 272 13.74 20.46 0.65
C LEU A 272 14.84 21.53 0.64
N PRO A 273 15.06 22.25 1.77
CA PRO A 273 16.23 23.08 1.95
C PRO A 273 17.52 22.24 1.82
N LEU A 274 18.60 22.91 1.37
CA LEU A 274 19.89 22.26 1.24
C LEU A 274 20.38 21.72 2.61
N GLY A 275 20.72 20.43 2.65
CA GLY A 275 21.19 19.76 3.87
C GLY A 275 20.09 19.38 4.87
N ALA A 276 18.82 19.66 4.57
CA ALA A 276 17.71 19.25 5.42
C ALA A 276 17.54 17.72 5.42
N THR A 277 17.15 17.18 6.57
CA THR A 277 16.84 15.75 6.74
C THR A 277 15.41 15.56 7.23
N LEU A 278 14.85 14.39 6.98
CA LEU A 278 13.49 14.03 7.42
C LEU A 278 13.46 13.58 8.90
N ASP A 279 14.58 13.67 9.61
CA ASP A 279 14.60 13.52 11.07
C ASP A 279 13.91 14.69 11.77
N ASP A 280 13.91 15.87 11.13
CA ASP A 280 13.27 17.07 11.63
C ASP A 280 11.76 17.06 11.29
N PRO A 281 10.87 17.07 12.30
CA PRO A 281 9.43 17.16 12.10
C PRO A 281 8.97 18.38 11.30
N ASP A 282 9.63 19.53 11.50
CA ASP A 282 9.27 20.77 10.82
C ASP A 282 9.61 20.70 9.33
N VAL A 283 10.76 20.09 8.99
CA VAL A 283 11.14 19.78 7.60
C VAL A 283 10.12 18.88 6.94
N VAL A 284 9.66 17.84 7.64
CA VAL A 284 8.59 16.96 7.13
C VAL A 284 7.29 17.73 6.89
N MET A 285 6.88 18.58 7.83
CA MET A 285 5.64 19.34 7.73
C MET A 285 5.70 20.49 6.71
N ALA A 286 6.88 20.95 6.34
CA ALA A 286 7.09 21.92 5.27
C ALA A 286 6.97 21.30 3.86
N LEU A 287 7.15 19.98 3.71
CA LEU A 287 7.02 19.33 2.41
C LEU A 287 5.61 19.48 1.81
N PRO A 288 5.50 19.65 0.47
CA PRO A 288 4.22 19.66 -0.20
C PRO A 288 3.41 18.42 0.11
N TYR A 289 2.16 18.61 0.45
CA TYR A 289 1.25 17.52 0.78
C TYR A 289 -0.03 17.56 -0.04
N ARG A 290 -0.69 16.42 -0.10
CA ARG A 290 -2.02 16.28 -0.67
C ARG A 290 -2.89 15.59 0.37
N TYR A 291 -4.07 16.11 0.60
CA TYR A 291 -5.06 15.52 1.47
C TYR A 291 -6.27 15.07 0.65
N ASP A 292 -6.66 13.81 0.75
CA ASP A 292 -7.81 13.22 0.08
C ASP A 292 -8.40 12.08 0.91
N ALA A 293 -9.44 11.42 0.39
CA ALA A 293 -10.14 10.35 1.09
C ALA A 293 -9.22 9.17 1.44
N ASP A 294 -8.28 8.84 0.54
CA ASP A 294 -7.33 7.75 0.76
C ASP A 294 -6.37 8.02 1.92
N CYS A 295 -6.06 9.29 2.21
CA CYS A 295 -5.17 9.65 3.32
C CYS A 295 -5.70 9.16 4.66
N ARG A 296 -7.01 9.16 4.84
CA ARG A 296 -7.63 8.73 6.12
C ARG A 296 -7.40 7.25 6.43
N GLU A 297 -7.24 6.42 5.42
CA GLU A 297 -7.06 4.97 5.55
C GLU A 297 -5.59 4.54 5.38
N ALA A 298 -4.82 5.27 4.55
CA ALA A 298 -3.49 4.84 4.13
C ALA A 298 -2.33 5.64 4.74
N CYS A 299 -2.59 6.78 5.44
CA CYS A 299 -1.52 7.65 5.90
C CYS A 299 -1.66 8.02 7.38
N PRO A 300 -0.71 7.66 8.24
CA PRO A 300 -0.70 8.06 9.65
C PRO A 300 -0.64 9.57 9.88
N LEU A 301 -0.10 10.34 8.91
CA LEU A 301 -0.02 11.81 9.00
C LEU A 301 -1.33 12.52 8.62
N ALA A 302 -2.39 11.79 8.24
CA ALA A 302 -3.63 12.40 7.74
C ALA A 302 -4.20 13.45 8.69
N GLU A 303 -4.16 13.21 10.00
CA GLU A 303 -4.66 14.16 11.00
C GLU A 303 -3.78 15.41 11.08
N ALA A 304 -2.45 15.28 11.09
CA ALA A 304 -1.54 16.43 11.09
C ALA A 304 -1.72 17.28 9.82
N CYS A 305 -1.81 16.65 8.65
CA CYS A 305 -2.09 17.35 7.40
C CYS A 305 -3.44 18.07 7.42
N ARG A 306 -4.47 17.44 7.99
CA ARG A 306 -5.79 18.08 8.14
C ARG A 306 -5.73 19.30 9.06
N ARG A 307 -5.06 19.20 10.22
CA ARG A 307 -4.87 20.35 11.13
C ARG A 307 -4.11 21.48 10.44
N GLN A 308 -3.06 21.16 9.72
CA GLN A 308 -2.28 22.16 8.96
C GLN A 308 -3.17 22.86 7.91
N ALA A 309 -3.97 22.10 7.16
CA ALA A 309 -4.88 22.65 6.17
C ALA A 309 -5.95 23.55 6.83
N ALA A 310 -6.52 23.12 7.98
CA ALA A 310 -7.49 23.91 8.72
C ALA A 310 -6.91 25.22 9.22
N ALA A 311 -5.70 25.18 9.81
CA ALA A 311 -5.02 26.38 10.31
C ALA A 311 -4.66 27.36 9.20
N ALA A 312 -4.35 26.88 8.00
CA ALA A 312 -4.06 27.71 6.83
C ALA A 312 -5.32 28.14 6.07
N GLY A 313 -6.52 27.71 6.43
CA GLY A 313 -7.72 27.91 5.64
C GLY A 313 -7.67 27.29 4.24
N ASP A 314 -6.81 26.28 4.03
CA ASP A 314 -6.62 25.65 2.70
C ASP A 314 -7.83 24.76 2.37
N PRO A 315 -8.51 24.99 1.23
CA PRO A 315 -9.62 24.16 0.76
C PRO A 315 -9.27 22.67 0.57
N ILE A 316 -7.99 22.30 0.59
CA ILE A 316 -7.55 20.89 0.56
C ILE A 316 -8.15 20.06 1.71
N ILE A 317 -8.60 20.70 2.80
CA ILE A 317 -9.22 20.04 3.95
C ILE A 317 -10.43 19.18 3.55
N VAL A 318 -11.13 19.56 2.49
CA VAL A 318 -12.26 18.80 1.91
C VAL A 318 -11.82 17.85 0.79
N GLY A 319 -10.51 17.65 0.66
CA GLY A 319 -9.89 16.76 -0.33
C GLY A 319 -9.55 17.46 -1.63
N ALA A 320 -8.76 16.79 -2.46
CA ALA A 320 -8.26 17.36 -3.72
C ALA A 320 -9.37 17.68 -4.73
N THR A 321 -10.48 16.96 -4.71
CA THR A 321 -11.65 17.26 -5.54
C THR A 321 -12.37 18.50 -5.02
N GLY A 322 -12.64 18.54 -3.69
CA GLY A 322 -13.26 19.71 -3.07
C GLY A 322 -12.42 20.97 -3.26
N ARG A 323 -11.10 20.92 -3.10
CA ARG A 323 -10.21 22.05 -3.41
C ARG A 323 -10.40 22.57 -4.83
N ARG A 324 -10.51 21.70 -5.83
CA ARG A 324 -10.75 22.13 -7.22
C ARG A 324 -12.12 22.78 -7.40
N THR A 325 -13.14 22.26 -6.71
CA THR A 325 -14.49 22.83 -6.73
C THR A 325 -14.52 24.20 -6.06
N LEU A 326 -13.73 24.41 -5.00
CA LEU A 326 -13.65 25.64 -4.22
C LEU A 326 -12.52 26.58 -4.74
N ALA A 327 -11.96 26.35 -5.92
CA ALA A 327 -10.79 27.10 -6.39
C ALA A 327 -11.02 28.62 -6.47
N ALA A 328 -12.24 29.07 -6.80
CA ALA A 328 -12.62 30.47 -6.86
C ALA A 328 -12.59 31.15 -5.49
N ALA A 329 -12.81 30.42 -4.40
CA ALA A 329 -12.86 31.01 -3.05
C ALA A 329 -11.49 31.20 -2.40
N GLU A 330 -10.39 30.74 -3.02
CA GLU A 330 -9.02 30.77 -2.50
C GLU A 330 -8.80 30.14 -1.13
N SER A 331 -9.79 30.23 -0.20
CA SER A 331 -9.73 29.65 1.13
C SER A 331 -11.07 28.99 1.55
N SER A 332 -11.00 28.05 2.49
CA SER A 332 -12.21 27.46 3.08
C SER A 332 -13.02 28.47 3.89
N THR A 333 -12.36 29.46 4.51
CA THR A 333 -13.04 30.55 5.23
C THR A 333 -13.83 31.42 4.24
N ARG A 334 -13.25 31.76 3.08
CA ARG A 334 -13.98 32.51 2.06
C ARG A 334 -15.14 31.70 1.47
N ALA A 335 -14.95 30.40 1.24
CA ALA A 335 -16.02 29.52 0.77
C ALA A 335 -17.21 29.46 1.75
N LEU A 336 -16.93 29.42 3.06
CA LEU A 336 -17.97 29.48 4.10
C LEU A 336 -18.68 30.84 4.10
N ALA A 337 -17.94 31.96 4.02
CA ALA A 337 -18.53 33.30 3.93
C ALA A 337 -19.46 33.43 2.71
N LEU A 338 -19.08 32.87 1.56
CA LEU A 338 -19.93 32.86 0.36
C LEU A 338 -21.19 31.98 0.51
N LEU A 339 -21.15 30.98 1.40
CA LEU A 339 -22.30 30.12 1.71
C LEU A 339 -23.26 30.84 2.68
N ASP A 340 -22.71 31.38 3.77
CA ASP A 340 -23.48 31.92 4.89
C ASP A 340 -24.08 33.33 4.60
N ASP A 341 -23.38 34.14 3.82
CA ASP A 341 -23.77 35.53 3.53
C ASP A 341 -24.23 35.66 2.05
N ALA A 342 -25.52 35.92 1.89
CA ALA A 342 -26.13 36.12 0.57
C ALA A 342 -25.60 37.39 -0.14
N ASP A 343 -25.11 38.37 0.61
CA ASP A 343 -24.60 39.64 0.15
C ASP A 343 -23.08 39.68 0.03
N ALA A 344 -22.40 38.54 0.28
CA ALA A 344 -20.96 38.43 0.06
C ALA A 344 -20.63 38.43 -1.43
N HIS A 345 -20.60 39.64 -2.01
CA HIS A 345 -20.23 39.81 -3.40
C HIS A 345 -18.73 39.62 -3.62
N GLY A 346 -18.38 38.98 -4.74
CA GLY A 346 -17.04 38.68 -5.14
C GLY A 346 -16.80 38.85 -6.62
N THR A 347 -15.93 38.04 -7.18
CA THR A 347 -15.76 37.91 -8.63
C THR A 347 -16.93 37.08 -9.20
N ALA A 348 -17.12 37.16 -10.52
CA ALA A 348 -18.13 36.33 -11.21
C ALA A 348 -17.99 34.84 -10.92
N ASP A 349 -16.75 34.36 -10.78
CA ASP A 349 -16.45 32.95 -10.43
C ASP A 349 -16.86 32.62 -8.97
N GLU A 350 -16.69 33.57 -8.04
CA GLU A 350 -17.16 33.43 -6.66
C GLU A 350 -18.68 33.43 -6.59
N ASP A 351 -19.37 34.27 -7.36
CA ASP A 351 -20.83 34.32 -7.40
C ASP A 351 -21.41 33.02 -7.96
N GLU A 352 -20.81 32.45 -9.00
CA GLU A 352 -21.18 31.12 -9.50
C GLU A 352 -20.95 30.03 -8.43
N LEU A 353 -19.80 30.07 -7.77
CA LEU A 353 -19.48 29.12 -6.69
C LEU A 353 -20.51 29.25 -5.54
N ALA A 354 -20.85 30.46 -5.10
CA ALA A 354 -21.84 30.72 -4.05
C ALA A 354 -23.21 30.13 -4.40
N ALA A 355 -23.65 30.33 -5.64
CA ALA A 355 -24.92 29.77 -6.13
C ALA A 355 -24.91 28.22 -6.08
N ARG A 356 -23.81 27.59 -6.47
CA ARG A 356 -23.62 26.13 -6.43
C ARG A 356 -23.58 25.59 -4.99
N LEU A 357 -22.88 26.26 -4.07
CA LEU A 357 -22.80 25.87 -2.66
C LEU A 357 -24.17 25.92 -1.98
N ARG A 358 -24.93 27.01 -2.17
CA ARG A 358 -26.29 27.17 -1.64
C ARG A 358 -27.27 26.16 -2.24
N ALA A 359 -27.13 25.80 -3.52
CA ALA A 359 -27.92 24.75 -4.13
C ALA A 359 -27.63 23.38 -3.50
N ALA A 360 -26.36 23.06 -3.28
CA ALA A 360 -25.95 21.81 -2.63
C ALA A 360 -26.43 21.74 -1.18
N GLU A 361 -26.40 22.85 -0.44
CA GLU A 361 -26.92 22.93 0.94
C GLU A 361 -28.42 22.66 1.00
N ARG A 362 -29.21 23.28 0.10
CA ARG A 362 -30.67 23.02 0.03
C ARG A 362 -30.95 21.54 -0.24
N MET A 363 -30.26 20.94 -1.24
CA MET A 363 -30.43 19.53 -1.56
C MET A 363 -30.04 18.61 -0.38
N LEU A 364 -28.99 18.95 0.37
CA LEU A 364 -28.59 18.21 1.56
C LEU A 364 -29.65 18.35 2.68
N GLY A 365 -30.18 19.54 2.90
CA GLY A 365 -31.25 19.80 3.85
C GLY A 365 -32.51 18.99 3.53
N GLU A 366 -32.92 18.97 2.29
CA GLU A 366 -34.05 18.15 1.82
C GLU A 366 -33.80 16.63 2.04
N ALA A 367 -32.60 16.15 1.74
CA ALA A 367 -32.25 14.74 1.93
C ALA A 367 -32.14 14.29 3.40
N LEU A 368 -31.88 15.23 4.34
CA LEU A 368 -31.75 14.91 5.75
C LEU A 368 -33.08 15.02 6.52
N HIS A 369 -34.05 15.75 5.97
CA HIS A 369 -35.34 16.06 6.67
C HIS A 369 -36.56 15.47 5.92
N GLY A 370 -36.37 14.89 4.73
CA GLY A 370 -37.36 14.10 3.98
C GLY A 370 -37.19 12.62 4.22
#